data_fb479681de586fabbac6147b27e244a1
#
_entry.id   fb479681de586fabbac6147b27e244a1
#
_cell.length_a   1.000
_cell.length_b   1.000
_cell.length_c   1.000
_cell.angle_alpha   90.00
_cell.angle_beta   90.00
_cell.angle_gamma   90.00
#
_symmetry.space_group_name_H-M   'P 1'
#
loop_
_entity.id
_entity.type
_entity.pdbx_description
1 polymer ?
#
loop_
_entity_poly.entity_id
_entity_poly.type
_entity_poly.pdbx_seq_one_letter_code
_entity_poly.pdbx_strand_id
1 'polypeptide(L)'
;MDSLNPDHPPLAETPATPRVWMFWGTALWGLVIFSAMFVGQIGAIVLLVAQRGLPMDLASLQLVGREPQALALSVAMGLPATLAAVWLAIRFKKASLVDYLALHWPSWKQLLFGVIGLILIVVVWETMSRALGREATPGFMTDLLKSGRDKGAALLLLFAFSVAAPMSEEVLARGFLYRGWSESFLRVPGAVLLSSLVWTIVHLQYDLYFLAEVFCIGLWFGYMRYRANSLWLTIVLHALNNLTAVVLTMWLGM
;
A
#
# COMPACT_ATOMS: atom_id res chain seq x y z
N MET A 1 24.21 -47.25 -32.28
CA MET A 1 24.73 -45.97 -32.77
C MET A 1 23.59 -45.31 -33.54
N ASP A 2 22.66 -44.67 -32.81
CA ASP A 2 21.56 -43.94 -33.43
C ASP A 2 22.04 -42.51 -33.73
N SER A 3 22.14 -42.24 -35.03
CA SER A 3 22.48 -40.91 -35.55
C SER A 3 21.38 -39.92 -35.18
N LEU A 4 21.76 -38.90 -34.44
CA LEU A 4 20.96 -37.69 -34.18
C LEU A 4 20.44 -37.13 -35.51
N ASN A 5 19.12 -37.18 -35.69
CA ASN A 5 18.47 -36.60 -36.86
C ASN A 5 18.48 -35.05 -36.71
N PRO A 6 19.20 -34.29 -37.56
CA PRO A 6 19.32 -32.82 -37.42
C PRO A 6 18.06 -32.03 -37.81
N ASP A 7 16.99 -32.70 -38.27
CA ASP A 7 15.78 -32.05 -38.79
C ASP A 7 14.61 -31.95 -37.81
N HIS A 8 14.79 -32.30 -36.52
CA HIS A 8 13.78 -32.01 -35.53
C HIS A 8 13.96 -30.58 -35.00
N PRO A 9 12.98 -29.69 -35.22
CA PRO A 9 13.02 -28.38 -34.58
C PRO A 9 13.13 -28.61 -33.05
N PRO A 10 13.93 -27.78 -32.34
CA PRO A 10 14.04 -27.90 -30.89
C PRO A 10 12.65 -27.85 -30.29
N LEU A 11 12.34 -28.84 -29.42
CA LEU A 11 11.08 -28.87 -28.68
C LEU A 11 10.88 -27.50 -28.07
N ALA A 12 9.76 -26.84 -28.42
CA ALA A 12 9.41 -25.56 -27.85
C ALA A 12 9.51 -25.68 -26.32
N GLU A 13 10.41 -24.92 -25.71
CA GLU A 13 10.56 -24.93 -24.26
C GLU A 13 9.19 -24.58 -23.65
N THR A 14 8.66 -25.51 -22.88
CA THR A 14 7.43 -25.27 -22.13
C THR A 14 7.65 -24.00 -21.30
N PRO A 15 6.76 -22.99 -21.39
CA PRO A 15 6.92 -21.76 -20.64
C PRO A 15 7.17 -22.11 -19.17
N ALA A 16 8.30 -21.66 -18.64
CA ALA A 16 8.65 -21.90 -17.23
C ALA A 16 7.51 -21.39 -16.35
N THR A 17 7.00 -22.25 -15.48
CA THR A 17 5.94 -21.87 -14.54
C THR A 17 6.38 -20.64 -13.74
N PRO A 18 5.53 -19.60 -13.62
CA PRO A 18 5.88 -18.40 -12.90
C PRO A 18 6.35 -18.73 -11.48
N ARG A 19 7.50 -18.21 -11.06
CA ARG A 19 8.04 -18.40 -9.70
C ARG A 19 7.31 -17.47 -8.71
N VAL A 20 6.01 -17.71 -8.52
CA VAL A 20 5.17 -16.91 -7.61
C VAL A 20 4.58 -17.78 -6.51
N TRP A 21 4.19 -17.16 -5.42
CA TRP A 21 3.39 -17.78 -4.37
C TRP A 21 1.93 -17.83 -4.85
N MET A 22 1.42 -19.02 -5.11
CA MET A 22 -0.01 -19.18 -5.43
C MET A 22 -0.89 -18.76 -4.24
N PHE A 23 -2.20 -18.94 -4.32
CA PHE A 23 -3.17 -18.39 -3.38
C PHE A 23 -2.76 -18.51 -1.89
N TRP A 24 -2.58 -19.71 -1.39
CA TRP A 24 -2.27 -19.96 0.03
C TRP A 24 -0.90 -19.44 0.44
N GLY A 25 0.11 -19.65 -0.40
CA GLY A 25 1.45 -19.13 -0.13
C GLY A 25 1.46 -17.59 -0.09
N THR A 26 0.72 -16.94 -0.98
CA THR A 26 0.55 -15.49 -0.99
C THR A 26 -0.19 -15.01 0.24
N ALA A 27 -1.26 -15.69 0.67
CA ALA A 27 -2.01 -15.32 1.86
C ALA A 27 -1.15 -15.45 3.14
N LEU A 28 -0.42 -16.56 3.29
CA LEU A 28 0.46 -16.77 4.45
C LEU A 28 1.60 -15.75 4.51
N TRP A 29 2.31 -15.55 3.39
CA TRP A 29 3.36 -14.54 3.33
C TRP A 29 2.79 -13.12 3.46
N GLY A 30 1.62 -12.85 2.91
CA GLY A 30 0.90 -11.59 3.09
C GLY A 30 0.65 -11.28 4.56
N LEU A 31 0.23 -12.28 5.35
CA LEU A 31 0.08 -12.14 6.79
C LEU A 31 1.42 -11.86 7.50
N VAL A 32 2.50 -12.55 7.11
CA VAL A 32 3.85 -12.31 7.66
C VAL A 32 4.33 -10.88 7.34
N ILE A 33 4.15 -10.41 6.09
CA ILE A 33 4.54 -9.07 5.66
C ILE A 33 3.73 -8.01 6.41
N PHE A 34 2.43 -8.22 6.52
CA PHE A 34 1.53 -7.35 7.29
C PHE A 34 1.95 -7.27 8.77
N SER A 35 2.22 -8.42 9.39
CA SER A 35 2.71 -8.46 10.76
C SER A 35 4.06 -7.76 10.91
N ALA A 36 4.99 -7.94 9.97
CA ALA A 36 6.28 -7.26 9.98
C ALA A 36 6.13 -5.73 9.92
N MET A 37 5.20 -5.23 9.09
CA MET A 37 4.88 -3.80 9.02
C MET A 37 4.44 -3.27 10.39
N PHE A 38 3.51 -3.95 11.06
CA PHE A 38 3.05 -3.55 12.40
C PHE A 38 4.15 -3.67 13.47
N VAL A 39 4.97 -4.71 13.41
CA VAL A 39 6.12 -4.85 14.32
C VAL A 39 7.08 -3.67 14.16
N GLY A 40 7.35 -3.23 12.93
CA GLY A 40 8.14 -2.02 12.68
C GLY A 40 7.49 -0.76 13.26
N GLN A 41 6.20 -0.60 13.08
CA GLN A 41 5.43 0.55 13.59
C GLN A 41 5.40 0.57 15.13
N ILE A 42 5.05 -0.55 15.75
CA ILE A 42 4.99 -0.67 17.22
C ILE A 42 6.41 -0.53 17.81
N GLY A 43 7.43 -1.11 17.18
CA GLY A 43 8.81 -0.98 17.59
C GLY A 43 9.28 0.46 17.69
N ALA A 44 8.89 1.33 16.77
CA ALA A 44 9.18 2.76 16.83
C ALA A 44 8.54 3.43 18.06
N ILE A 45 7.28 3.11 18.37
CA ILE A 45 6.60 3.66 19.56
C ILE A 45 7.26 3.15 20.84
N VAL A 46 7.59 1.86 20.92
CA VAL A 46 8.30 1.25 22.06
C VAL A 46 9.64 1.93 22.30
N LEU A 47 10.41 2.18 21.25
CA LEU A 47 11.69 2.90 21.35
C LEU A 47 11.51 4.33 21.87
N LEU A 48 10.49 5.05 21.42
CA LEU A 48 10.20 6.41 21.90
C LEU A 48 9.79 6.42 23.37
N VAL A 49 8.96 5.47 23.83
CA VAL A 49 8.58 5.31 25.24
C VAL A 49 9.84 5.05 26.09
N ALA A 50 10.70 4.14 25.64
CA ALA A 50 11.96 3.81 26.34
C ALA A 50 12.91 5.02 26.40
N GLN A 51 13.10 5.74 25.29
CA GLN A 51 13.96 6.93 25.22
C GLN A 51 13.50 8.06 26.15
N ARG A 52 12.20 8.15 26.42
CA ARG A 52 11.63 9.16 27.33
C ARG A 52 11.63 8.72 28.80
N GLY A 53 12.10 7.51 29.10
CA GLY A 53 12.09 6.95 30.46
C GLY A 53 10.68 6.72 31.02
N LEU A 54 9.68 6.59 30.17
CA LEU A 54 8.29 6.31 30.57
C LEU A 54 8.13 4.83 30.94
N PRO A 55 7.17 4.48 31.79
CA PRO A 55 6.84 3.08 32.08
C PRO A 55 6.51 2.32 30.80
N MET A 56 6.97 1.08 30.68
CA MET A 56 6.68 0.23 29.53
C MET A 56 5.34 -0.47 29.72
N ASP A 57 4.27 0.31 29.67
CA ASP A 57 2.89 -0.13 29.83
C ASP A 57 1.99 0.34 28.68
N LEU A 58 0.78 -0.22 28.61
CA LEU A 58 -0.15 0.11 27.52
C LEU A 58 -0.56 1.59 27.51
N ALA A 59 -0.65 2.22 28.68
CA ALA A 59 -1.03 3.62 28.78
C ALA A 59 0.02 4.55 28.16
N SER A 60 1.31 4.31 28.46
CA SER A 60 2.45 5.04 27.89
C SER A 60 2.55 4.82 26.37
N LEU A 61 2.36 3.58 25.90
CA LEU A 61 2.36 3.26 24.46
C LEU A 61 1.22 3.99 23.73
N GLN A 62 0.02 4.00 24.30
CA GLN A 62 -1.11 4.72 23.72
C GLN A 62 -0.93 6.24 23.76
N LEU A 63 -0.40 6.78 24.85
CA LEU A 63 -0.12 8.21 24.99
C LEU A 63 0.87 8.67 23.90
N VAL A 64 2.01 8.01 23.79
CA VAL A 64 3.05 8.35 22.81
C VAL A 64 2.55 8.07 21.38
N GLY A 65 1.87 6.94 21.14
CA GLY A 65 1.36 6.59 19.82
C GLY A 65 0.31 7.55 19.23
N ARG A 66 -0.33 8.38 20.06
CA ARG A 66 -1.26 9.42 19.60
C ARG A 66 -0.58 10.74 19.23
N GLU A 67 0.69 10.87 19.53
CA GLU A 67 1.43 12.08 19.16
C GLU A 67 1.74 12.08 17.65
N PRO A 68 1.55 13.20 16.94
CA PRO A 68 1.78 13.28 15.50
C PRO A 68 3.19 12.85 15.07
N GLN A 69 4.22 13.24 15.82
CA GLN A 69 5.61 12.87 15.54
C GLN A 69 5.83 11.35 15.68
N ALA A 70 5.32 10.76 16.77
CA ALA A 70 5.48 9.34 17.05
C ALA A 70 4.72 8.49 16.03
N LEU A 71 3.50 8.90 15.66
CA LEU A 71 2.72 8.24 14.62
C LEU A 71 3.44 8.29 13.26
N ALA A 72 3.93 9.47 12.87
CA ALA A 72 4.66 9.60 11.61
C ALA A 72 5.94 8.76 11.58
N LEU A 73 6.71 8.71 12.68
CA LEU A 73 7.88 7.84 12.80
C LEU A 73 7.49 6.36 12.75
N SER A 74 6.39 5.97 13.40
CA SER A 74 5.92 4.59 13.35
C SER A 74 5.58 4.17 11.92
N VAL A 75 4.81 4.98 11.18
CA VAL A 75 4.50 4.71 9.77
C VAL A 75 5.77 4.62 8.92
N ALA A 76 6.73 5.53 9.12
CA ALA A 76 8.01 5.51 8.42
C ALA A 76 8.81 4.23 8.71
N MET A 77 8.80 3.72 9.95
CA MET A 77 9.50 2.49 10.33
C MET A 77 8.78 1.20 9.89
N GLY A 78 7.50 1.27 9.57
CA GLY A 78 6.77 0.19 8.92
C GLY A 78 7.30 -0.13 7.52
N LEU A 79 7.79 0.88 6.79
CA LEU A 79 8.29 0.71 5.41
C LEU A 79 9.50 -0.25 5.31
N PRO A 80 10.64 -0.05 6.01
CA PRO A 80 11.77 -0.97 5.91
C PRO A 80 11.42 -2.39 6.37
N ALA A 81 10.55 -2.55 7.37
CA ALA A 81 10.09 -3.86 7.81
C ALA A 81 9.26 -4.57 6.72
N THR A 82 8.35 -3.84 6.07
CA THR A 82 7.57 -4.35 4.92
C THR A 82 8.50 -4.78 3.78
N LEU A 83 9.42 -3.90 3.37
CA LEU A 83 10.35 -4.18 2.26
C LEU A 83 11.24 -5.39 2.55
N ALA A 84 11.74 -5.52 3.78
CA ALA A 84 12.56 -6.67 4.19
C ALA A 84 11.76 -7.98 4.14
N ALA A 85 10.52 -7.99 4.63
CA ALA A 85 9.67 -9.17 4.60
C ALA A 85 9.27 -9.57 3.17
N VAL A 86 8.92 -8.60 2.32
CA VAL A 86 8.62 -8.84 0.90
C VAL A 86 9.85 -9.37 0.16
N TRP A 87 11.01 -8.74 0.38
CA TRP A 87 12.27 -9.22 -0.20
C TRP A 87 12.55 -10.67 0.19
N LEU A 88 12.39 -11.00 1.46
CA LEU A 88 12.58 -12.36 1.96
C LEU A 88 11.62 -13.35 1.30
N ALA A 89 10.33 -13.02 1.23
CA ALA A 89 9.33 -13.87 0.58
C ALA A 89 9.66 -14.16 -0.89
N ILE A 90 10.05 -13.13 -1.64
CA ILE A 90 10.41 -13.27 -3.06
C ILE A 90 11.73 -14.03 -3.21
N ARG A 91 12.68 -13.82 -2.31
CA ARG A 91 13.97 -14.53 -2.31
C ARG A 91 13.80 -16.04 -2.10
N PHE A 92 12.87 -16.47 -1.24
CA PHE A 92 12.53 -17.88 -1.06
C PHE A 92 11.99 -18.52 -2.34
N LYS A 93 11.28 -17.77 -3.19
CA LYS A 93 10.83 -18.23 -4.51
C LYS A 93 11.94 -18.20 -5.57
N LYS A 94 13.12 -17.69 -5.25
CA LYS A 94 14.22 -17.48 -6.22
C LYS A 94 13.75 -16.67 -7.44
N ALA A 95 12.84 -15.73 -7.22
CA ALA A 95 12.30 -14.85 -8.25
C ALA A 95 13.05 -13.51 -8.26
N SER A 96 13.00 -12.81 -9.40
CA SER A 96 13.46 -11.43 -9.52
C SER A 96 12.50 -10.50 -8.76
N LEU A 97 13.04 -9.61 -7.92
CA LEU A 97 12.24 -8.61 -7.22
C LEU A 97 11.54 -7.66 -8.19
N VAL A 98 12.28 -7.23 -9.24
CA VAL A 98 11.77 -6.30 -10.27
C VAL A 98 10.60 -6.91 -11.01
N ASP A 99 10.71 -8.16 -11.43
CA ASP A 99 9.67 -8.83 -12.21
C ASP A 99 8.48 -9.24 -11.34
N TYR A 100 8.75 -9.70 -10.11
CA TYR A 100 7.68 -10.11 -9.19
C TYR A 100 6.76 -8.94 -8.83
N LEU A 101 7.37 -7.81 -8.47
CA LEU A 101 6.65 -6.60 -8.07
C LEU A 101 6.24 -5.74 -9.27
N ALA A 102 6.74 -6.03 -10.48
CA ALA A 102 6.60 -5.19 -11.69
C ALA A 102 7.08 -3.75 -11.44
N LEU A 103 8.35 -3.61 -11.03
CA LEU A 103 9.00 -2.33 -10.78
C LEU A 103 9.40 -1.64 -12.11
N HIS A 104 8.44 -1.47 -13.00
CA HIS A 104 8.61 -0.78 -14.29
C HIS A 104 7.90 0.57 -14.24
N TRP A 105 8.51 1.62 -14.82
CA TRP A 105 7.88 2.92 -14.95
C TRP A 105 6.70 2.85 -15.92
N PRO A 106 5.57 3.49 -15.59
CA PRO A 106 4.44 3.59 -16.51
C PRO A 106 4.75 4.56 -17.64
N SER A 107 4.03 4.40 -18.77
CA SER A 107 4.00 5.46 -19.77
C SER A 107 3.24 6.69 -19.25
N TRP A 108 3.53 7.87 -19.82
CA TRP A 108 2.83 9.11 -19.44
C TRP A 108 1.31 9.04 -19.68
N LYS A 109 0.87 8.28 -20.73
CA LYS A 109 -0.55 8.05 -21.00
C LYS A 109 -1.22 7.22 -19.91
N GLN A 110 -0.54 6.21 -19.40
CA GLN A 110 -1.04 5.40 -18.27
C GLN A 110 -1.11 6.22 -16.98
N LEU A 111 -0.10 7.06 -16.73
CA LEU A 111 -0.11 7.98 -15.59
C LEU A 111 -1.27 8.96 -15.69
N LEU A 112 -1.43 9.63 -16.82
CA LEU A 112 -2.52 10.59 -17.03
C LEU A 112 -3.89 9.93 -16.87
N PHE A 113 -4.10 8.75 -17.47
CA PHE A 113 -5.35 8.00 -17.32
C PHE A 113 -5.61 7.61 -15.87
N GLY A 114 -4.56 7.16 -15.15
CA GLY A 114 -4.64 6.82 -13.73
C GLY A 114 -5.04 8.03 -12.86
N VAL A 115 -4.41 9.18 -13.11
CA VAL A 115 -4.71 10.44 -12.39
C VAL A 115 -6.14 10.93 -12.69
N ILE A 116 -6.57 10.92 -13.94
CA ILE A 116 -7.93 11.35 -14.31
C ILE A 116 -8.97 10.47 -13.58
N GLY A 117 -8.80 9.14 -13.61
CA GLY A 117 -9.73 8.24 -12.92
C GLY A 117 -9.74 8.43 -11.41
N LEU A 118 -8.58 8.68 -10.79
CA LEU A 118 -8.47 9.00 -9.37
C LEU A 118 -9.22 10.31 -9.05
N ILE A 119 -8.98 11.38 -9.82
CA ILE A 119 -9.68 12.66 -9.64
C ILE A 119 -11.20 12.47 -9.76
N LEU A 120 -11.67 11.69 -10.73
CA LEU A 120 -13.11 11.43 -10.88
C LEU A 120 -13.70 10.74 -9.65
N ILE A 121 -13.00 9.74 -9.09
CA ILE A 121 -13.45 9.05 -7.87
C ILE A 121 -13.53 10.05 -6.71
N VAL A 122 -12.47 10.83 -6.47
CA VAL A 122 -12.41 11.81 -5.37
C VAL A 122 -13.47 12.88 -5.54
N VAL A 123 -13.67 13.44 -6.73
CA VAL A 123 -14.69 14.46 -7.01
C VAL A 123 -16.11 13.92 -6.79
N VAL A 124 -16.39 12.69 -7.22
CA VAL A 124 -17.69 12.05 -6.98
C VAL A 124 -17.91 11.89 -5.47
N TRP A 125 -16.90 11.41 -4.73
CA TRP A 125 -17.01 11.21 -3.29
C TRP A 125 -17.18 12.52 -2.52
N GLU A 126 -16.39 13.52 -2.85
CA GLU A 126 -16.50 14.89 -2.29
C GLU A 126 -17.89 15.50 -2.54
N THR A 127 -18.41 15.34 -3.76
CA THR A 127 -19.76 15.83 -4.11
C THR A 127 -20.83 15.11 -3.31
N MET A 128 -20.71 13.79 -3.14
CA MET A 128 -21.61 12.99 -2.30
C MET A 128 -21.52 13.39 -0.83
N SER A 129 -20.31 13.61 -0.29
CA SER A 129 -20.10 14.06 1.10
C SER A 129 -20.83 15.38 1.34
N ARG A 130 -20.66 16.36 0.47
CA ARG A 130 -21.37 17.66 0.56
C ARG A 130 -22.87 17.50 0.48
N ALA A 131 -23.39 16.69 -0.46
CA ALA A 131 -24.82 16.46 -0.61
C ALA A 131 -25.44 15.76 0.62
N LEU A 132 -24.67 14.95 1.34
CA LEU A 132 -25.09 14.25 2.55
C LEU A 132 -24.80 15.05 3.84
N GLY A 133 -24.24 16.25 3.74
CA GLY A 133 -23.84 17.08 4.90
C GLY A 133 -22.72 16.45 5.72
N ARG A 134 -21.85 15.64 5.09
CA ARG A 134 -20.70 14.98 5.74
C ARG A 134 -19.43 15.80 5.52
N GLU A 135 -18.47 15.62 6.41
CA GLU A 135 -17.12 16.12 6.21
C GLU A 135 -16.44 15.41 5.04
N ALA A 136 -15.54 16.11 4.34
CA ALA A 136 -14.79 15.56 3.21
C ALA A 136 -13.63 14.66 3.65
N THR A 137 -13.11 14.89 4.86
CA THR A 137 -11.98 14.15 5.44
C THR A 137 -12.39 13.56 6.78
N PRO A 138 -11.98 12.32 7.12
CA PRO A 138 -12.26 11.74 8.45
C PRO A 138 -11.73 12.63 9.57
N GLY A 139 -12.57 12.93 10.57
CA GLY A 139 -12.26 13.88 11.65
C GLY A 139 -10.97 13.55 12.40
N PHE A 140 -10.72 12.27 12.67
CA PHE A 140 -9.45 11.79 13.25
C PHE A 140 -8.22 12.27 12.44
N MET A 141 -8.28 12.18 11.12
CA MET A 141 -7.18 12.57 10.25
C MET A 141 -7.00 14.09 10.24
N THR A 142 -8.11 14.83 10.23
CA THR A 142 -8.11 16.29 10.32
C THR A 142 -7.44 16.77 11.61
N ASP A 143 -7.82 16.20 12.76
CA ASP A 143 -7.24 16.56 14.06
C ASP A 143 -5.75 16.23 14.14
N LEU A 144 -5.36 15.05 13.65
CA LEU A 144 -3.98 14.62 13.61
C LEU A 144 -3.10 15.57 12.77
N LEU A 145 -3.55 15.90 11.56
CA LEU A 145 -2.78 16.72 10.63
C LEU A 145 -2.67 18.17 11.12
N LYS A 146 -3.74 18.76 11.63
CA LYS A 146 -3.72 20.11 12.22
C LYS A 146 -2.82 20.16 13.46
N SER A 147 -2.98 19.21 14.38
CA SER A 147 -2.12 19.10 15.57
C SER A 147 -0.65 18.89 15.18
N GLY A 148 -0.37 18.11 14.16
CA GLY A 148 0.98 17.87 13.68
C GLY A 148 1.63 19.11 13.08
N ARG A 149 0.88 19.93 12.32
CA ARG A 149 1.34 21.20 11.83
C ARG A 149 1.70 22.14 13.00
N ASP A 150 0.81 22.26 13.95
CA ASP A 150 0.96 23.20 15.09
C ASP A 150 2.10 22.78 16.03
N LYS A 151 2.44 21.48 16.07
CA LYS A 151 3.56 20.91 16.86
C LYS A 151 4.85 20.74 16.05
N GLY A 152 4.94 21.30 14.83
CA GLY A 152 6.15 21.24 14.01
C GLY A 152 6.44 19.87 13.36
N ALA A 153 5.45 18.98 13.29
CA ALA A 153 5.59 17.65 12.68
C ALA A 153 5.16 17.58 11.20
N ALA A 154 4.81 18.72 10.58
CA ALA A 154 4.22 18.77 9.25
C ALA A 154 5.02 18.03 8.18
N LEU A 155 6.34 18.28 8.10
CA LEU A 155 7.19 17.61 7.10
C LEU A 155 7.31 16.10 7.35
N LEU A 156 7.35 15.69 8.62
CA LEU A 156 7.44 14.29 8.97
C LEU A 156 6.13 13.55 8.62
N LEU A 157 4.98 14.15 8.91
CA LEU A 157 3.67 13.63 8.52
C LEU A 157 3.51 13.58 7.00
N LEU A 158 3.95 14.63 6.31
CA LEU A 158 3.95 14.69 4.84
C LEU A 158 4.75 13.51 4.26
N PHE A 159 5.96 13.28 4.75
CA PHE A 159 6.78 12.13 4.34
C PHE A 159 6.11 10.80 4.68
N ALA A 160 5.63 10.65 5.91
CA ALA A 160 5.02 9.40 6.38
C ALA A 160 3.80 9.02 5.54
N PHE A 161 2.87 9.95 5.32
CA PHE A 161 1.61 9.66 4.63
C PHE A 161 1.69 9.75 3.11
N SER A 162 2.60 10.56 2.54
CA SER A 162 2.70 10.70 1.08
C SER A 162 3.81 9.86 0.46
N VAL A 163 4.72 9.28 1.26
CA VAL A 163 5.81 8.44 0.75
C VAL A 163 5.83 7.08 1.43
N ALA A 164 6.01 7.03 2.76
CA ALA A 164 6.27 5.78 3.47
C ALA A 164 5.04 4.86 3.48
N ALA A 165 3.84 5.38 3.78
CA ALA A 165 2.60 4.61 3.75
C ALA A 165 2.27 4.10 2.33
N PRO A 166 2.20 4.95 1.27
CA PRO A 166 1.96 4.48 -0.10
C PRO A 166 2.95 3.42 -0.56
N MET A 167 4.23 3.56 -0.25
CA MET A 167 5.23 2.56 -0.64
C MET A 167 5.01 1.23 0.07
N SER A 168 4.82 1.21 1.39
CA SER A 168 4.62 -0.03 2.14
C SER A 168 3.30 -0.73 1.76
N GLU A 169 2.24 0.03 1.61
CA GLU A 169 0.91 -0.50 1.31
C GLU A 169 0.78 -1.00 -0.14
N GLU A 170 1.29 -0.25 -1.12
CA GLU A 170 1.25 -0.70 -2.51
C GLU A 170 2.20 -1.87 -2.78
N VAL A 171 3.38 -1.89 -2.15
CA VAL A 171 4.29 -3.05 -2.24
C VAL A 171 3.62 -4.31 -1.70
N LEU A 172 2.90 -4.22 -0.57
CA LEU A 172 2.13 -5.35 -0.04
C LEU A 172 0.94 -5.68 -0.95
N ALA A 173 0.04 -4.73 -1.20
CA ALA A 173 -1.26 -5.00 -1.83
C ALA A 173 -1.15 -5.24 -3.35
N ARG A 174 -0.51 -4.33 -4.10
CA ARG A 174 -0.43 -4.38 -5.58
C ARG A 174 0.87 -5.02 -6.07
N GLY A 175 1.91 -5.00 -5.25
CA GLY A 175 3.15 -5.73 -5.53
C GLY A 175 3.01 -7.22 -5.22
N PHE A 176 2.84 -7.57 -3.97
CA PHE A 176 2.93 -8.95 -3.50
C PHE A 176 1.60 -9.71 -3.58
N LEU A 177 0.54 -9.23 -2.94
CA LEU A 177 -0.75 -9.94 -2.86
C LEU A 177 -1.39 -10.09 -4.25
N TYR A 178 -1.53 -8.97 -4.97
CA TYR A 178 -2.08 -9.00 -6.31
C TYR A 178 -1.30 -9.97 -7.22
N ARG A 179 0.04 -9.93 -7.20
CA ARG A 179 0.86 -10.78 -8.08
C ARG A 179 0.61 -12.27 -7.86
N GLY A 180 0.64 -12.72 -6.61
CA GLY A 180 0.46 -14.14 -6.32
C GLY A 180 -0.99 -14.61 -6.51
N TRP A 181 -1.97 -13.76 -6.18
CA TRP A 181 -3.38 -14.09 -6.34
C TRP A 181 -3.85 -14.06 -7.80
N SER A 182 -3.29 -13.18 -8.64
CA SER A 182 -3.63 -13.12 -10.06
C SER A 182 -3.18 -14.36 -10.85
N GLU A 183 -2.14 -15.04 -10.38
CA GLU A 183 -1.64 -16.32 -10.94
C GLU A 183 -2.32 -17.55 -10.31
N SER A 184 -3.27 -17.35 -9.42
CA SER A 184 -4.04 -18.40 -8.77
C SER A 184 -5.42 -18.60 -9.43
N PHE A 185 -6.26 -19.44 -8.83
CA PHE A 185 -7.65 -19.63 -9.26
C PHE A 185 -8.50 -18.34 -9.21
N LEU A 186 -8.08 -17.33 -8.45
CA LEU A 186 -8.75 -16.02 -8.37
C LEU A 186 -8.62 -15.22 -9.67
N ARG A 187 -7.57 -15.47 -10.44
CA ARG A 187 -7.25 -14.69 -11.63
C ARG A 187 -7.21 -13.18 -11.33
N VAL A 188 -7.12 -12.35 -12.37
CA VAL A 188 -7.01 -10.89 -12.22
C VAL A 188 -8.19 -10.26 -11.47
N PRO A 189 -9.47 -10.56 -11.81
CA PRO A 189 -10.59 -9.90 -11.12
C PRO A 189 -10.65 -10.21 -9.63
N GLY A 190 -10.46 -11.48 -9.25
CA GLY A 190 -10.46 -11.87 -7.85
C GLY A 190 -9.25 -11.32 -7.09
N ALA A 191 -8.08 -11.23 -7.73
CA ALA A 191 -6.88 -10.63 -7.12
C ALA A 191 -7.06 -9.12 -6.87
N VAL A 192 -7.64 -8.39 -7.83
CA VAL A 192 -7.98 -6.97 -7.66
C VAL A 192 -8.96 -6.79 -6.51
N LEU A 193 -10.05 -7.55 -6.50
CA LEU A 193 -11.06 -7.47 -5.45
C LEU A 193 -10.47 -7.77 -4.07
N LEU A 194 -9.80 -8.92 -3.92
CA LEU A 194 -9.31 -9.38 -2.61
C LEU A 194 -8.18 -8.49 -2.09
N SER A 195 -7.23 -8.06 -2.93
CA SER A 195 -6.17 -7.15 -2.50
C SER A 195 -6.70 -5.76 -2.10
N SER A 196 -7.78 -5.29 -2.75
CA SER A 196 -8.46 -4.05 -2.38
C SER A 196 -9.20 -4.19 -1.05
N LEU A 197 -9.87 -5.32 -0.80
CA LEU A 197 -10.50 -5.61 0.50
C LEU A 197 -9.47 -5.66 1.62
N VAL A 198 -8.35 -6.37 1.43
CA VAL A 198 -7.28 -6.42 2.43
C VAL A 198 -6.73 -5.03 2.70
N TRP A 199 -6.53 -4.22 1.66
CA TRP A 199 -6.08 -2.84 1.83
C TRP A 199 -7.11 -1.97 2.55
N THR A 200 -8.40 -2.15 2.31
CA THR A 200 -9.47 -1.45 3.03
C THR A 200 -9.48 -1.80 4.52
N ILE A 201 -9.20 -3.06 4.88
CA ILE A 201 -9.17 -3.51 6.28
C ILE A 201 -8.10 -2.78 7.11
N VAL A 202 -6.97 -2.35 6.52
CA VAL A 202 -5.98 -1.55 7.25
C VAL A 202 -6.46 -0.14 7.60
N HIS A 203 -7.63 0.27 7.10
CA HIS A 203 -8.25 1.57 7.34
C HIS A 203 -9.49 1.50 8.24
N LEU A 204 -9.65 0.43 9.03
CA LEU A 204 -10.82 0.23 9.92
C LEU A 204 -11.01 1.32 10.99
N GLN A 205 -10.06 2.24 11.15
CA GLN A 205 -10.24 3.47 11.94
C GLN A 205 -11.25 4.46 11.32
N TYR A 206 -11.63 4.28 10.06
CA TYR A 206 -12.62 5.10 9.35
C TYR A 206 -14.02 4.48 9.49
N ASP A 207 -15.05 5.30 9.33
CA ASP A 207 -16.42 4.81 9.24
C ASP A 207 -16.70 4.11 7.90
N LEU A 208 -17.83 3.43 7.79
CA LEU A 208 -18.18 2.66 6.59
C LEU A 208 -18.23 3.49 5.31
N TYR A 209 -18.56 4.78 5.40
CA TYR A 209 -18.60 5.68 4.26
C TYR A 209 -17.22 5.90 3.67
N PHE A 210 -16.25 6.25 4.50
CA PHE A 210 -14.86 6.41 4.07
C PHE A 210 -14.18 5.08 3.73
N LEU A 211 -14.55 3.98 4.40
CA LEU A 211 -14.09 2.64 3.99
C LEU A 211 -14.55 2.27 2.59
N ALA A 212 -15.77 2.67 2.19
CA ALA A 212 -16.26 2.46 0.83
C ALA A 212 -15.47 3.30 -0.20
N GLU A 213 -15.09 4.54 0.13
CA GLU A 213 -14.19 5.36 -0.69
C GLU A 213 -12.82 4.68 -0.87
N VAL A 214 -12.18 4.30 0.23
CA VAL A 214 -10.90 3.58 0.22
C VAL A 214 -11.00 2.33 -0.65
N PHE A 215 -12.09 1.57 -0.53
CA PHE A 215 -12.30 0.38 -1.35
C PHE A 215 -12.41 0.71 -2.85
N CYS A 216 -13.17 1.75 -3.23
CA CYS A 216 -13.27 2.20 -4.62
C CYS A 216 -11.93 2.65 -5.21
N ILE A 217 -11.15 3.42 -4.44
CA ILE A 217 -9.77 3.80 -4.80
C ILE A 217 -8.91 2.53 -4.91
N GLY A 218 -9.09 1.59 -4.00
CA GLY A 218 -8.43 0.30 -4.02
C GLY A 218 -8.65 -0.49 -5.29
N LEU A 219 -9.89 -0.58 -5.73
CA LEU A 219 -10.26 -1.23 -7.00
C LEU A 219 -9.62 -0.52 -8.20
N TRP A 220 -9.60 0.82 -8.18
CA TRP A 220 -8.95 1.60 -9.22
C TRP A 220 -7.45 1.33 -9.30
N PHE A 221 -6.74 1.35 -8.17
CA PHE A 221 -5.31 1.04 -8.14
C PHE A 221 -5.03 -0.39 -8.59
N GLY A 222 -5.85 -1.37 -8.17
CA GLY A 222 -5.75 -2.75 -8.64
C GLY A 222 -5.96 -2.90 -10.15
N TYR A 223 -6.95 -2.20 -10.71
CA TYR A 223 -7.17 -2.14 -12.15
C TYR A 223 -5.99 -1.50 -12.89
N MET A 224 -5.46 -0.37 -12.39
CA MET A 224 -4.30 0.29 -12.97
C MET A 224 -3.03 -0.58 -12.90
N ARG A 225 -2.85 -1.32 -11.79
CA ARG A 225 -1.78 -2.32 -11.66
C ARG A 225 -1.86 -3.39 -12.75
N TYR A 226 -3.06 -3.89 -13.02
CA TYR A 226 -3.31 -4.83 -14.12
C TYR A 226 -3.01 -4.24 -15.48
N ARG A 227 -3.58 -3.07 -15.77
CA ARG A 227 -3.51 -2.44 -17.11
C ARG A 227 -2.11 -1.97 -17.49
N ALA A 228 -1.36 -1.47 -16.54
CA ALA A 228 -0.03 -0.91 -16.79
C ALA A 228 1.11 -1.89 -16.50
N ASN A 229 0.84 -2.98 -15.81
CA ASN A 229 1.86 -3.88 -15.24
C ASN A 229 3.00 -3.09 -14.55
N SER A 230 2.62 -2.09 -13.75
CA SER A 230 3.55 -1.18 -13.08
C SER A 230 3.12 -0.95 -11.63
N LEU A 231 3.98 -1.32 -10.69
CA LEU A 231 3.79 -0.97 -9.28
C LEU A 231 4.06 0.51 -9.03
N TRP A 232 5.04 1.09 -9.73
CA TRP A 232 5.33 2.52 -9.61
C TRP A 232 4.13 3.40 -9.92
N LEU A 233 3.29 2.98 -10.89
CA LEU A 233 2.06 3.72 -11.19
C LEU A 233 1.14 3.82 -9.97
N THR A 234 0.88 2.71 -9.30
CA THR A 234 -0.03 2.71 -8.15
C THR A 234 0.56 3.43 -6.95
N ILE A 235 1.88 3.31 -6.71
CA ILE A 235 2.59 4.08 -5.69
C ILE A 235 2.45 5.59 -5.95
N VAL A 236 2.67 6.05 -7.19
CA VAL A 236 2.55 7.47 -7.54
C VAL A 236 1.11 7.96 -7.40
N LEU A 237 0.12 7.20 -7.86
CA LEU A 237 -1.29 7.58 -7.71
C LEU A 237 -1.70 7.67 -6.23
N HIS A 238 -1.28 6.72 -5.40
CA HIS A 238 -1.54 6.72 -3.97
C HIS A 238 -0.82 7.89 -3.28
N ALA A 239 0.46 8.10 -3.60
CA ALA A 239 1.23 9.23 -3.08
C ALA A 239 0.58 10.58 -3.42
N LEU A 240 0.10 10.77 -4.65
CA LEU A 240 -0.61 11.98 -5.08
C LEU A 240 -1.93 12.16 -4.32
N ASN A 241 -2.71 11.10 -4.14
CA ASN A 241 -3.94 11.13 -3.36
C ASN A 241 -3.68 11.62 -1.93
N ASN A 242 -2.74 10.97 -1.25
CA ASN A 242 -2.42 11.30 0.13
C ASN A 242 -1.76 12.68 0.28
N LEU A 243 -0.86 13.03 -0.64
CA LEU A 243 -0.24 14.36 -0.66
C LEU A 243 -1.29 15.45 -0.78
N THR A 244 -2.25 15.28 -1.69
CA THR A 244 -3.34 16.24 -1.87
C THR A 244 -4.18 16.35 -0.60
N ALA A 245 -4.62 15.22 -0.03
CA ALA A 245 -5.40 15.21 1.21
C ALA A 245 -4.65 15.88 2.37
N VAL A 246 -3.36 15.52 2.57
CA VAL A 246 -2.53 16.09 3.65
C VAL A 246 -2.36 17.60 3.48
N VAL A 247 -2.05 18.07 2.26
CA VAL A 247 -1.86 19.50 1.98
C VAL A 247 -3.16 20.28 2.16
N LEU A 248 -4.26 19.82 1.59
CA LEU A 248 -5.56 20.49 1.70
C LEU A 248 -5.99 20.60 3.17
N THR A 249 -5.88 19.52 3.93
CA THR A 249 -6.29 19.50 5.35
C THR A 249 -5.39 20.39 6.22
N MET A 250 -4.06 20.33 6.04
CA MET A 250 -3.12 21.09 6.90
C MET A 250 -3.15 22.58 6.65
N TRP A 251 -3.27 23.01 5.40
CA TRP A 251 -3.07 24.44 5.04
C TRP A 251 -4.32 25.13 4.54
N LEU A 252 -5.28 24.43 3.95
CA LEU A 252 -6.51 25.04 3.46
C LEU A 252 -7.72 24.78 4.37
N GLY A 253 -7.59 23.91 5.36
CA GLY A 253 -8.65 23.62 6.33
C GLY A 253 -9.84 22.85 5.75
N MET A 254 -9.60 22.19 4.60
CA MET A 254 -10.63 21.45 3.85
C MET A 254 -10.67 19.98 4.30
#